data_da6adc3ebc02a4ee57a17d7e222daad2
#
_entry.id   da6adc3ebc02a4ee57a17d7e222daad2
#
_cell.length_a   1.000
_cell.length_b   1.000
_cell.length_c   1.000
_cell.angle_alpha   90.00
_cell.angle_beta   90.00
_cell.angle_gamma   90.00
#
_symmetry.space_group_name_H-M   'P 1'
#
loop_
_entity.id
_entity.type
_entity.pdbx_description
1 polymer ?
#
loop_
_entity_poly.entity_id
_entity_poly.type
_entity_poly.pdbx_seq_one_letter_code
_entity_poly.pdbx_strand_id
1 'polypeptide(L)'
;MKDQIQQLISSGQTEEALQLLVTGAPDAILLQARYNQGKKQYNMGLIEFSEWSRIQAQINYAALELAGSLKNNATPTAQPNSGNNTASTSKKVFISYNHEDKEVARNVRTFLENKGFDVILDEDDLAAGRSILDFIQASIKQCDAVVSIVSAKSLQSGWVGQESVASMYAIWMADKKFIPVRLDDVVFDSKFQIAALKSISAKILELDKDIQEIRSLGSDARDLEDDRKRLFDLQKEFSTILLKLKTVAMTMIQGDAFESGMNRVVTAIREM
;
A
#
# COMPACT_ATOMS: atom_id res chain seq x y z
N MET A 1 -29.25 -9.28 -4.51
CA MET A 1 -27.89 -9.68 -4.96
C MET A 1 -26.85 -9.49 -3.86
N LYS A 2 -26.60 -8.28 -3.30
CA LYS A 2 -25.63 -8.06 -2.22
C LYS A 2 -25.82 -9.02 -1.05
N ASP A 3 -27.04 -9.10 -0.51
CA ASP A 3 -27.34 -9.91 0.68
C ASP A 3 -27.15 -11.41 0.41
N GLN A 4 -27.43 -11.87 -0.82
CA GLN A 4 -27.19 -13.23 -1.27
C GLN A 4 -25.70 -13.55 -1.36
N ILE A 5 -24.90 -12.63 -1.91
CA ILE A 5 -23.44 -12.78 -1.99
C ILE A 5 -22.85 -12.83 -0.58
N GLN A 6 -23.32 -11.95 0.32
CA GLN A 6 -22.90 -11.91 1.70
C GLN A 6 -23.23 -13.21 2.45
N GLN A 7 -24.41 -13.79 2.21
CA GLN A 7 -24.82 -15.05 2.78
C GLN A 7 -23.99 -16.22 2.24
N LEU A 8 -23.71 -16.27 0.93
CA LEU A 8 -22.89 -17.32 0.32
C LEU A 8 -21.45 -17.27 0.86
N ILE A 9 -20.86 -16.10 1.00
CA ILE A 9 -19.50 -15.94 1.55
C ILE A 9 -19.48 -16.35 3.02
N SER A 10 -20.46 -15.96 3.83
CA SER A 10 -20.52 -16.32 5.25
C SER A 10 -20.71 -17.84 5.48
N SER A 11 -21.33 -18.53 4.53
CA SER A 11 -21.48 -19.99 4.54
C SER A 11 -20.30 -20.75 3.90
N GLY A 12 -19.23 -20.04 3.50
CA GLY A 12 -18.04 -20.64 2.88
C GLY A 12 -18.19 -20.98 1.38
N GLN A 13 -19.29 -20.59 0.76
CA GLN A 13 -19.61 -20.85 -0.66
C GLN A 13 -19.05 -19.73 -1.57
N THR A 14 -17.73 -19.51 -1.48
CA THR A 14 -17.06 -18.43 -2.23
C THR A 14 -17.21 -18.57 -3.74
N GLU A 15 -17.22 -19.79 -4.25
CA GLU A 15 -17.31 -20.06 -5.70
C GLU A 15 -18.67 -19.61 -6.27
N GLU A 16 -19.77 -19.99 -5.60
CA GLU A 16 -21.12 -19.59 -5.96
C GLU A 16 -21.31 -18.06 -5.81
N ALA A 17 -20.73 -17.48 -4.76
CA ALA A 17 -20.76 -16.03 -4.57
C ALA A 17 -20.10 -15.28 -5.73
N LEU A 18 -18.95 -15.78 -6.21
CA LEU A 18 -18.24 -15.18 -7.35
C LEU A 18 -18.99 -15.38 -8.66
N GLN A 19 -19.60 -16.56 -8.89
CA GLN A 19 -20.44 -16.79 -10.08
C GLN A 19 -21.63 -15.82 -10.12
N LEU A 20 -22.30 -15.63 -8.99
CA LEU A 20 -23.40 -14.68 -8.87
C LEU A 20 -22.92 -13.24 -9.09
N LEU A 21 -21.74 -12.88 -8.55
CA LEU A 21 -21.18 -11.54 -8.67
C LEU A 21 -20.82 -11.18 -10.12
N VAL A 22 -20.27 -12.12 -10.89
CA VAL A 22 -19.93 -11.91 -12.31
C VAL A 22 -21.15 -11.55 -13.14
N THR A 23 -22.35 -12.04 -12.80
CA THR A 23 -23.59 -11.69 -13.53
C THR A 23 -23.99 -10.22 -13.37
N GLY A 24 -23.59 -9.57 -12.26
CA GLY A 24 -23.92 -8.18 -11.97
C GLY A 24 -22.73 -7.21 -12.10
N ALA A 25 -21.51 -7.72 -12.06
CA ALA A 25 -20.26 -6.95 -12.18
C ALA A 25 -19.27 -7.72 -13.04
N PRO A 26 -19.11 -7.37 -14.33
CA PRO A 26 -18.16 -8.05 -15.24
C PRO A 26 -16.72 -8.06 -14.72
N ASP A 27 -16.30 -7.05 -13.96
CA ASP A 27 -14.96 -6.97 -13.35
C ASP A 27 -14.70 -8.08 -12.33
N ALA A 28 -15.75 -8.71 -11.79
CA ALA A 28 -15.64 -9.86 -10.89
C ALA A 28 -15.02 -11.10 -11.55
N ILE A 29 -14.92 -11.14 -12.87
CA ILE A 29 -14.29 -12.24 -13.62
C ILE A 29 -12.81 -12.41 -13.23
N LEU A 30 -12.13 -11.30 -12.87
CA LEU A 30 -10.74 -11.34 -12.42
C LEU A 30 -10.62 -11.99 -11.04
N LEU A 31 -11.57 -11.73 -10.13
CA LEU A 31 -11.62 -12.37 -8.82
C LEU A 31 -11.90 -13.86 -8.95
N GLN A 32 -12.81 -14.24 -9.85
CA GLN A 32 -13.11 -15.65 -10.12
C GLN A 32 -11.91 -16.39 -10.71
N ALA A 33 -11.18 -15.75 -11.65
CA ALA A 33 -9.95 -16.31 -12.21
C ALA A 33 -8.87 -16.53 -11.14
N ARG A 34 -8.68 -15.54 -10.24
CA ARG A 34 -7.72 -15.63 -9.14
C ARG A 34 -8.11 -16.71 -8.13
N TYR A 35 -9.40 -16.86 -7.82
CA TYR A 35 -9.92 -17.93 -6.96
C TYR A 35 -9.62 -19.31 -7.56
N ASN A 36 -9.95 -19.50 -8.83
CA ASN A 36 -9.73 -20.77 -9.53
C ASN A 36 -8.25 -21.15 -9.60
N GLN A 37 -7.38 -20.15 -9.82
CA GLN A 37 -5.93 -20.36 -9.85
C GLN A 37 -5.42 -20.78 -8.47
N GLY A 38 -5.78 -20.07 -7.40
CA GLY A 38 -5.37 -20.42 -6.02
C GLY A 38 -5.90 -21.79 -5.59
N LYS A 39 -7.17 -22.08 -5.89
CA LYS A 39 -7.79 -23.40 -5.62
C LYS A 39 -7.05 -24.53 -6.35
N LYS A 40 -6.66 -24.30 -7.61
CA LYS A 40 -5.88 -25.27 -8.39
C LYS A 40 -4.50 -25.48 -7.78
N GLN A 41 -3.79 -24.41 -7.39
CA GLN A 41 -2.47 -24.51 -6.76
C GLN A 41 -2.54 -25.29 -5.43
N TYR A 42 -3.55 -25.00 -4.61
CA TYR A 42 -3.79 -25.71 -3.36
C TYR A 42 -4.08 -27.19 -3.59
N ASN A 43 -4.97 -27.53 -4.53
CA ASN A 43 -5.31 -28.92 -4.86
C ASN A 43 -4.11 -29.69 -5.44
N MET A 44 -3.17 -29.02 -6.07
CA MET A 44 -1.92 -29.60 -6.57
C MET A 44 -0.81 -29.67 -5.51
N GLY A 45 -1.06 -29.20 -4.29
CA GLY A 45 -0.06 -29.16 -3.21
C GLY A 45 1.07 -28.13 -3.45
N LEU A 46 0.86 -27.16 -4.32
CA LEU A 46 1.85 -26.11 -4.64
C LEU A 46 1.83 -24.98 -3.62
N ILE A 47 0.75 -24.80 -2.90
CA ILE A 47 0.60 -23.85 -1.78
C ILE A 47 -0.01 -24.56 -0.58
N GLU A 48 0.31 -24.09 0.62
CA GLU A 48 -0.21 -24.62 1.86
C GLU A 48 -1.61 -24.08 2.20
N PHE A 49 -2.29 -24.74 3.15
CA PHE A 49 -3.63 -24.34 3.60
C PHE A 49 -3.67 -22.90 4.12
N SER A 50 -2.64 -22.46 4.83
CA SER A 50 -2.51 -21.09 5.35
C SER A 50 -2.49 -20.05 4.24
N GLU A 51 -1.76 -20.31 3.17
CA GLU A 51 -1.68 -19.44 2.00
C GLU A 51 -2.98 -19.46 1.20
N TRP A 52 -3.58 -20.65 1.02
CA TRP A 52 -4.90 -20.75 0.40
C TRP A 52 -5.97 -20.00 1.18
N SER A 53 -6.02 -20.13 2.50
CA SER A 53 -6.96 -19.41 3.36
C SER A 53 -6.80 -17.89 3.24
N ARG A 54 -5.57 -17.39 3.14
CA ARG A 54 -5.29 -15.96 2.93
C ARG A 54 -5.79 -15.47 1.57
N ILE A 55 -5.53 -16.23 0.50
CA ILE A 55 -6.02 -15.91 -0.85
C ILE A 55 -7.55 -15.88 -0.86
N GLN A 56 -8.19 -16.86 -0.25
CA GLN A 56 -9.64 -16.95 -0.17
C GLN A 56 -10.26 -15.79 0.62
N ALA A 57 -9.66 -15.40 1.74
CA ALA A 57 -10.11 -14.25 2.53
C ALA A 57 -10.01 -12.94 1.75
N GLN A 58 -8.93 -12.71 1.02
CA GLN A 58 -8.77 -11.54 0.16
C GLN A 58 -9.82 -11.47 -0.96
N ILE A 59 -10.12 -12.61 -1.57
CA ILE A 59 -11.13 -12.71 -2.63
C ILE A 59 -12.53 -12.46 -2.07
N ASN A 60 -12.86 -13.05 -0.92
CA ASN A 60 -14.14 -12.84 -0.24
C ASN A 60 -14.36 -11.36 0.11
N TYR A 61 -13.33 -10.70 0.62
CA TYR A 61 -13.38 -9.26 0.92
C TYR A 61 -13.65 -8.45 -0.35
N ALA A 62 -12.88 -8.65 -1.41
CA ALA A 62 -13.05 -7.94 -2.67
C ALA A 62 -14.42 -8.21 -3.33
N ALA A 63 -14.96 -9.42 -3.18
CA ALA A 63 -16.29 -9.78 -3.68
C ALA A 63 -17.40 -9.03 -2.92
N LEU A 64 -17.26 -8.87 -1.59
CA LEU A 64 -18.20 -8.10 -0.77
C LEU A 64 -18.18 -6.60 -1.11
N GLU A 65 -17.02 -6.04 -1.39
CA GLU A 65 -16.87 -4.64 -1.83
C GLU A 65 -17.55 -4.40 -3.18
N LEU A 66 -17.27 -5.26 -4.19
CA LEU A 66 -17.92 -5.18 -5.49
C LEU A 66 -19.44 -5.34 -5.38
N ALA A 67 -19.93 -6.26 -4.55
CA ALA A 67 -21.35 -6.43 -4.29
C ALA A 67 -21.97 -5.20 -3.61
N GLY A 68 -21.19 -4.46 -2.81
CA GLY A 68 -21.58 -3.20 -2.19
C GLY A 68 -21.79 -2.07 -3.20
N SER A 69 -20.94 -2.00 -4.21
CA SER A 69 -20.98 -0.96 -5.24
C SER A 69 -22.14 -1.14 -6.24
N LEU A 70 -22.66 -2.37 -6.42
CA LEU A 70 -23.80 -2.65 -7.31
C LEU A 70 -25.11 -1.96 -6.90
N LYS A 71 -25.27 -1.57 -5.64
CA LYS A 71 -26.48 -0.84 -5.17
C LYS A 71 -26.53 0.64 -5.56
N ASN A 72 -25.42 1.23 -5.99
CA ASN A 72 -25.32 2.65 -6.29
C ASN A 72 -25.66 3.00 -7.74
N ASN A 73 -25.95 2.01 -8.59
CA ASN A 73 -26.31 2.21 -10.01
C ASN A 73 -27.82 2.15 -10.30
N ALA A 74 -28.70 2.23 -9.30
CA ALA A 74 -30.11 2.44 -9.52
C ALA A 74 -30.36 3.93 -9.81
N THR A 75 -30.77 4.21 -11.03
CA THR A 75 -31.08 5.49 -11.66
C THR A 75 -31.78 6.48 -10.74
N PRO A 76 -31.27 7.70 -10.58
CA PRO A 76 -32.08 8.78 -10.02
C PRO A 76 -32.98 9.37 -11.11
N THR A 77 -34.27 9.24 -10.92
CA THR A 77 -35.30 9.99 -11.66
C THR A 77 -35.05 11.49 -11.46
N ALA A 78 -34.98 12.20 -12.56
CA ALA A 78 -34.78 13.63 -12.64
C ALA A 78 -35.86 14.42 -11.89
N GLN A 79 -35.46 15.34 -11.03
CA GLN A 79 -36.17 16.60 -10.80
C GLN A 79 -35.19 17.76 -10.90
N PRO A 80 -35.53 18.82 -11.62
CA PRO A 80 -34.61 19.93 -11.86
C PRO A 80 -34.67 20.93 -10.70
N ASN A 81 -33.54 21.10 -10.01
CA ASN A 81 -33.31 22.30 -9.24
C ASN A 81 -31.99 22.93 -9.64
N SER A 82 -32.14 24.10 -10.27
CA SER A 82 -31.08 25.01 -10.63
C SER A 82 -30.29 25.42 -9.40
N GLY A 83 -29.03 25.06 -9.41
CA GLY A 83 -28.02 25.55 -8.47
C GLY A 83 -26.66 25.24 -9.08
N ASN A 84 -26.01 26.26 -9.65
CA ASN A 84 -24.63 26.22 -10.10
C ASN A 84 -23.73 25.72 -8.95
N ASN A 85 -23.40 24.44 -8.98
CA ASN A 85 -22.22 23.92 -8.31
C ASN A 85 -21.43 23.10 -9.35
N THR A 86 -20.44 23.74 -9.93
CA THR A 86 -19.31 23.07 -10.51
C THR A 86 -18.64 22.30 -9.37
N ALA A 87 -19.04 21.04 -9.16
CA ALA A 87 -18.34 20.10 -8.33
C ALA A 87 -17.01 19.80 -9.05
N SER A 88 -16.01 20.62 -8.79
CA SER A 88 -14.61 20.30 -8.98
C SER A 88 -14.37 19.08 -8.05
N THR A 89 -14.34 17.88 -8.61
CA THR A 89 -13.89 16.68 -7.89
C THR A 89 -12.44 16.94 -7.48
N SER A 90 -12.23 17.31 -6.22
CA SER A 90 -10.88 17.53 -5.69
C SER A 90 -10.12 16.21 -5.80
N LYS A 91 -8.93 16.24 -6.41
CA LYS A 91 -8.08 15.04 -6.50
C LYS A 91 -7.67 14.59 -5.11
N LYS A 92 -7.71 13.27 -4.89
CA LYS A 92 -7.29 12.62 -3.66
C LYS A 92 -5.81 12.34 -3.66
N VAL A 93 -5.11 12.74 -2.61
CA VAL A 93 -3.66 12.56 -2.46
C VAL A 93 -3.37 11.80 -1.18
N PHE A 94 -2.68 10.67 -1.29
CA PHE A 94 -2.17 9.93 -0.14
C PHE A 94 -0.74 10.38 0.17
N ILE A 95 -0.46 10.71 1.44
CA ILE A 95 0.89 11.06 1.90
C ILE A 95 1.47 9.87 2.66
N SER A 96 2.57 9.34 2.12
CA SER A 96 3.37 8.30 2.76
C SER A 96 4.62 8.90 3.39
N TYR A 97 4.84 8.62 4.66
CA TYR A 97 5.94 9.19 5.41
C TYR A 97 6.38 8.28 6.57
N ASN A 98 7.56 8.53 7.13
CA ASN A 98 7.98 7.95 8.38
C ASN A 98 7.42 8.74 9.57
N HIS A 99 6.96 8.06 10.62
CA HIS A 99 6.39 8.72 11.81
C HIS A 99 7.31 9.79 12.44
N GLU A 100 8.63 9.66 12.28
CA GLU A 100 9.58 10.68 12.72
C GLU A 100 9.58 11.95 11.84
N ASP A 101 9.02 11.87 10.62
CA ASP A 101 8.86 12.98 9.70
C ASP A 101 7.45 13.61 9.74
N LYS A 102 6.69 13.29 10.80
CA LYS A 102 5.28 13.69 11.00
C LYS A 102 5.04 15.18 10.86
N GLU A 103 5.92 16.00 11.39
CA GLU A 103 5.79 17.47 11.30
C GLU A 103 5.84 17.94 9.84
N VAL A 104 6.76 17.39 9.06
CA VAL A 104 6.86 17.69 7.63
C VAL A 104 5.63 17.17 6.89
N ALA A 105 5.15 15.97 7.20
CA ALA A 105 3.96 15.39 6.58
C ALA A 105 2.72 16.26 6.83
N ARG A 106 2.56 16.80 8.03
CA ARG A 106 1.49 17.77 8.36
C ARG A 106 1.60 19.06 7.56
N ASN A 107 2.79 19.59 7.39
CA ASN A 107 3.02 20.79 6.58
C ASN A 107 2.68 20.52 5.10
N VAL A 108 3.06 19.36 4.57
CA VAL A 108 2.70 18.91 3.22
C VAL A 108 1.18 18.79 3.09
N ARG A 109 0.50 18.16 4.05
CA ARG A 109 -0.96 18.05 4.10
C ARG A 109 -1.61 19.43 4.02
N THR A 110 -1.27 20.31 4.94
CA THR A 110 -1.83 21.68 5.01
C THR A 110 -1.62 22.42 3.70
N PHE A 111 -0.43 22.29 3.09
CA PHE A 111 -0.12 22.94 1.82
C PHE A 111 -1.02 22.42 0.69
N LEU A 112 -1.19 21.09 0.58
CA LEU A 112 -2.01 20.47 -0.45
C LEU A 112 -3.50 20.76 -0.26
N GLU A 113 -4.01 20.72 0.98
CA GLU A 113 -5.39 21.10 1.31
C GLU A 113 -5.67 22.56 0.92
N ASN A 114 -4.75 23.48 1.19
CA ASN A 114 -4.84 24.87 0.77
C ASN A 114 -4.84 25.05 -0.76
N LYS A 115 -4.34 24.08 -1.52
CA LYS A 115 -4.39 24.05 -2.99
C LYS A 115 -5.63 23.32 -3.55
N GLY A 116 -6.53 22.89 -2.67
CA GLY A 116 -7.83 22.26 -3.02
C GLY A 116 -7.78 20.75 -3.26
N PHE A 117 -6.77 20.07 -2.74
CA PHE A 117 -6.70 18.59 -2.77
C PHE A 117 -7.37 17.99 -1.52
N ASP A 118 -7.93 16.79 -1.68
CA ASP A 118 -8.39 15.94 -0.57
C ASP A 118 -7.22 15.05 -0.13
N VAL A 119 -6.75 15.19 1.13
CA VAL A 119 -5.51 14.58 1.57
C VAL A 119 -5.77 13.49 2.62
N ILE A 120 -5.29 12.29 2.33
CA ILE A 120 -5.26 11.15 3.24
C ILE A 120 -3.89 11.09 3.91
N LEU A 121 -3.87 11.13 5.25
CA LEU A 121 -2.67 10.97 6.07
C LEU A 121 -2.90 9.79 7.03
N ASP A 122 -1.93 8.88 7.08
CA ASP A 122 -2.06 7.55 7.69
C ASP A 122 -2.41 7.57 9.20
N GLU A 123 -1.98 8.58 9.96
CA GLU A 123 -2.23 8.63 11.40
C GLU A 123 -3.68 8.99 11.80
N ASP A 124 -4.37 9.79 10.99
CA ASP A 124 -5.70 10.30 11.34
C ASP A 124 -6.80 9.36 10.81
N ASP A 125 -6.48 8.54 9.80
CA ASP A 125 -7.45 7.72 9.07
C ASP A 125 -7.35 6.22 9.40
N LEU A 126 -6.29 5.80 10.14
CA LEU A 126 -6.12 4.40 10.56
C LEU A 126 -7.01 4.08 11.76
N ALA A 127 -8.13 3.41 11.53
CA ALA A 127 -8.99 2.93 12.62
C ALA A 127 -8.24 1.89 13.48
N ALA A 128 -8.37 1.99 14.81
CA ALA A 128 -7.76 1.07 15.75
C ALA A 128 -8.07 -0.40 15.40
N GLY A 129 -7.04 -1.24 15.31
CA GLY A 129 -7.14 -2.66 14.99
C GLY A 129 -7.13 -3.02 13.50
N ARG A 130 -6.97 -2.05 12.59
CA ARG A 130 -6.72 -2.35 11.17
C ARG A 130 -5.23 -2.59 10.89
N SER A 131 -4.95 -3.47 9.93
CA SER A 131 -3.61 -3.65 9.39
C SER A 131 -3.18 -2.38 8.64
N ILE A 132 -1.99 -1.88 8.96
CA ILE A 132 -1.38 -0.72 8.27
C ILE A 132 -1.25 -1.00 6.76
N LEU A 133 -0.89 -2.22 6.38
CA LEU A 133 -0.77 -2.63 4.98
C LEU A 133 -2.09 -2.57 4.22
N ASP A 134 -3.16 -3.07 4.83
CA ASP A 134 -4.49 -3.05 4.21
C ASP A 134 -4.97 -1.61 4.04
N PHE A 135 -4.69 -0.75 5.04
CA PHE A 135 -4.99 0.67 4.96
C PHE A 135 -4.24 1.36 3.81
N ILE A 136 -2.92 1.14 3.72
CA ILE A 136 -2.08 1.72 2.66
C ILE A 136 -2.54 1.24 1.27
N GLN A 137 -2.79 -0.07 1.11
CA GLN A 137 -3.27 -0.62 -0.17
C GLN A 137 -4.64 -0.07 -0.57
N ALA A 138 -5.54 0.09 0.39
CA ALA A 138 -6.85 0.69 0.15
C ALA A 138 -6.73 2.17 -0.23
N SER A 139 -5.87 2.92 0.48
CA SER A 139 -5.62 4.35 0.21
C SER A 139 -5.01 4.57 -1.16
N ILE A 140 -4.03 3.76 -1.58
CA ILE A 140 -3.42 3.83 -2.91
C ILE A 140 -4.44 3.57 -4.02
N LYS A 141 -5.37 2.63 -3.83
CA LYS A 141 -6.43 2.34 -4.80
C LYS A 141 -7.43 3.48 -4.96
N GLN A 142 -7.65 4.26 -3.91
CA GLN A 142 -8.66 5.32 -3.86
C GLN A 142 -8.10 6.71 -4.17
N CYS A 143 -6.76 6.89 -4.13
CA CYS A 143 -6.12 8.17 -4.40
C CYS A 143 -5.77 8.35 -5.87
N ASP A 144 -5.69 9.62 -6.28
CA ASP A 144 -5.25 10.04 -7.62
C ASP A 144 -3.72 10.20 -7.69
N ALA A 145 -3.07 10.45 -6.55
CA ALA A 145 -1.63 10.57 -6.44
C ALA A 145 -1.12 10.10 -5.07
N VAL A 146 0.11 9.59 -5.04
CA VAL A 146 0.84 9.25 -3.81
C VAL A 146 2.05 10.15 -3.71
N VAL A 147 2.10 10.99 -2.67
CA VAL A 147 3.28 11.79 -2.31
C VAL A 147 4.06 11.03 -1.25
N SER A 148 5.27 10.58 -1.57
CA SER A 148 6.13 9.86 -0.63
C SER A 148 7.26 10.75 -0.12
N ILE A 149 7.33 10.94 1.19
CA ILE A 149 8.39 11.70 1.85
C ILE A 149 9.59 10.79 2.07
N VAL A 150 10.65 11.05 1.33
CA VAL A 150 11.91 10.29 1.35
C VAL A 150 12.92 11.02 2.22
N SER A 151 13.38 10.37 3.28
CA SER A 151 14.40 10.86 4.21
C SER A 151 15.35 9.73 4.61
N ALA A 152 16.48 10.06 5.23
CA ALA A 152 17.33 9.06 5.88
C ALA A 152 16.55 8.16 6.82
N LYS A 153 15.63 8.75 7.59
CA LYS A 153 14.79 8.05 8.56
C LYS A 153 13.79 7.13 7.88
N SER A 154 13.07 7.61 6.85
CA SER A 154 12.10 6.80 6.13
C SER A 154 12.75 5.60 5.43
N LEU A 155 13.97 5.78 4.93
CA LEU A 155 14.74 4.68 4.33
C LEU A 155 15.31 3.71 5.38
N GLN A 156 15.70 4.18 6.58
CA GLN A 156 16.23 3.33 7.66
C GLN A 156 15.15 2.57 8.42
N SER A 157 14.05 3.22 8.78
CA SER A 157 12.97 2.58 9.54
C SER A 157 12.24 1.53 8.73
N GLY A 158 12.12 1.75 7.44
CA GLY A 158 11.58 0.76 6.52
C GLY A 158 12.39 -0.53 6.45
N TRP A 159 13.61 -0.52 6.99
CA TRP A 159 14.49 -1.70 7.02
C TRP A 159 14.49 -2.43 8.37
N VAL A 160 14.07 -1.77 9.44
CA VAL A 160 14.11 -2.33 10.80
C VAL A 160 12.75 -2.74 11.32
N GLY A 161 11.68 -2.12 10.82
CA GLY A 161 10.32 -2.35 11.28
C GLY A 161 9.43 -2.91 10.18
N GLN A 162 8.94 -4.07 10.45
CA GLN A 162 7.74 -4.72 9.92
C GLN A 162 7.22 -4.24 8.56
N GLU A 163 7.19 -5.18 7.65
CA GLU A 163 6.32 -5.21 6.49
C GLU A 163 6.50 -4.10 5.45
N SER A 164 7.46 -4.31 4.54
CA SER A 164 7.15 -3.96 3.17
C SER A 164 7.36 -2.53 2.70
N VAL A 165 8.28 -1.75 3.24
CA VAL A 165 8.69 -0.54 2.50
C VAL A 165 9.16 -0.91 1.09
N ALA A 166 9.85 -2.04 0.93
CA ALA A 166 10.21 -2.56 -0.39
C ALA A 166 8.99 -2.92 -1.24
N SER A 167 8.00 -3.60 -0.65
CA SER A 167 6.74 -3.93 -1.33
C SER A 167 5.92 -2.69 -1.61
N MET A 168 5.90 -1.73 -0.69
CA MET A 168 5.24 -0.45 -0.89
C MET A 168 5.91 0.34 -2.02
N TYR A 169 7.24 0.47 -2.01
CA TYR A 169 7.96 1.12 -3.11
C TYR A 169 7.77 0.40 -4.44
N ALA A 170 7.74 -0.93 -4.46
CA ALA A 170 7.47 -1.69 -5.68
C ALA A 170 6.05 -1.44 -6.22
N ILE A 171 5.05 -1.38 -5.34
CA ILE A 171 3.67 -1.06 -5.70
C ILE A 171 3.57 0.39 -6.19
N TRP A 172 4.16 1.34 -5.48
CA TRP A 172 4.12 2.75 -5.86
C TRP A 172 4.84 3.04 -7.17
N MET A 173 5.99 2.38 -7.40
CA MET A 173 6.75 2.56 -8.64
C MET A 173 6.12 1.87 -9.85
N ALA A 174 5.24 0.90 -9.63
CA ALA A 174 4.47 0.26 -10.69
C ALA A 174 3.25 1.10 -11.11
N ASP A 175 2.78 1.98 -10.22
CA ASP A 175 1.64 2.86 -10.48
C ASP A 175 2.12 4.25 -10.94
N LYS A 176 1.46 4.81 -11.95
CA LYS A 176 1.82 6.09 -12.59
C LYS A 176 1.68 7.32 -11.70
N LYS A 177 1.21 7.16 -10.47
CA LYS A 177 0.77 8.22 -9.56
C LYS A 177 1.79 8.56 -8.46
N PHE A 178 2.99 7.99 -8.52
CA PHE A 178 4.00 8.13 -7.47
C PHE A 178 4.85 9.39 -7.63
N ILE A 179 4.82 10.27 -6.63
CA ILE A 179 5.58 11.52 -6.57
C ILE A 179 6.49 11.48 -5.33
N PRO A 180 7.77 11.08 -5.45
CA PRO A 180 8.69 11.13 -4.33
C PRO A 180 9.18 12.57 -4.11
N VAL A 181 9.14 13.01 -2.85
CA VAL A 181 9.76 14.27 -2.39
C VAL A 181 10.84 13.92 -1.37
N ARG A 182 11.91 14.69 -1.33
CA ARG A 182 13.06 14.42 -0.46
C ARG A 182 13.26 15.48 0.59
N LEU A 183 13.65 15.08 1.79
CA LEU A 183 14.06 15.97 2.87
C LEU A 183 15.57 16.17 2.92
N ASP A 184 16.33 15.24 2.38
CA ASP A 184 17.79 15.24 2.36
C ASP A 184 18.31 14.59 1.06
N ASP A 185 19.64 14.57 0.92
CA ASP A 185 20.34 14.02 -0.23
C ASP A 185 20.89 12.61 0.00
N VAL A 186 20.47 11.96 1.07
CA VAL A 186 21.00 10.66 1.52
C VAL A 186 20.84 9.55 0.47
N VAL A 187 19.80 9.62 -0.35
CA VAL A 187 19.58 8.66 -1.45
C VAL A 187 20.75 8.63 -2.42
N PHE A 188 21.45 9.78 -2.57
CA PHE A 188 22.60 9.91 -3.48
C PHE A 188 23.93 9.57 -2.80
N ASP A 189 23.96 9.37 -1.47
CA ASP A 189 25.17 9.03 -0.73
C ASP A 189 25.45 7.53 -0.78
N SER A 190 26.59 7.15 -1.36
CA SER A 190 27.04 5.75 -1.40
C SER A 190 27.39 5.19 -0.02
N LYS A 191 27.86 6.02 0.92
CA LYS A 191 28.17 5.59 2.30
C LYS A 191 26.89 5.20 3.02
N PHE A 192 25.80 5.93 2.80
CA PHE A 192 24.49 5.59 3.33
C PHE A 192 24.03 4.22 2.81
N GLN A 193 24.15 3.98 1.50
CA GLN A 193 23.78 2.69 0.90
C GLN A 193 24.56 1.52 1.53
N ILE A 194 25.87 1.69 1.73
CA ILE A 194 26.72 0.67 2.36
C ILE A 194 26.32 0.44 3.82
N ALA A 195 26.10 1.52 4.59
CA ALA A 195 25.69 1.43 5.99
C ALA A 195 24.35 0.71 6.14
N ALA A 196 23.40 1.02 5.26
CA ALA A 196 22.11 0.39 5.20
C ALA A 196 22.18 -1.12 4.95
N LEU A 197 22.90 -1.54 3.92
CA LEU A 197 23.10 -2.96 3.61
C LEU A 197 23.79 -3.71 4.77
N LYS A 198 24.75 -3.08 5.45
CA LYS A 198 25.38 -3.65 6.64
C LYS A 198 24.38 -3.82 7.78
N SER A 199 23.51 -2.84 8.01
CA SER A 199 22.48 -2.90 9.05
C SER A 199 21.47 -4.04 8.77
N ILE A 200 20.99 -4.17 7.54
CA ILE A 200 20.10 -5.27 7.12
C ILE A 200 20.81 -6.62 7.35
N SER A 201 22.06 -6.75 6.90
CA SER A 201 22.83 -7.99 7.10
C SER A 201 23.04 -8.35 8.57
N ALA A 202 23.31 -7.36 9.42
CA ALA A 202 23.46 -7.57 10.86
C ALA A 202 22.16 -8.08 11.49
N LYS A 203 21.02 -7.51 11.09
CA LYS A 203 19.70 -7.93 11.58
C LYS A 203 19.35 -9.36 11.15
N ILE A 204 19.67 -9.74 9.91
CA ILE A 204 19.50 -11.11 9.43
C ILE A 204 20.32 -12.09 10.27
N LEU A 205 21.59 -11.75 10.58
CA LEU A 205 22.45 -12.59 11.43
C LEU A 205 21.95 -12.70 12.87
N GLU A 206 21.34 -11.65 13.41
CA GLU A 206 20.68 -11.68 14.72
C GLU A 206 19.51 -12.66 14.71
N LEU A 207 18.60 -12.53 13.73
CA LEU A 207 17.46 -13.43 13.57
C LEU A 207 17.89 -14.89 13.38
N ASP A 208 18.97 -15.15 12.63
CA ASP A 208 19.50 -16.51 12.46
C ASP A 208 19.91 -17.14 13.81
N LYS A 209 20.48 -16.36 14.72
CA LYS A 209 20.83 -16.84 16.06
C LYS A 209 19.58 -17.10 16.90
N ASP A 210 18.64 -16.16 16.91
CA ASP A 210 17.40 -16.28 17.67
C ASP A 210 16.57 -17.48 17.21
N ILE A 211 16.49 -17.72 15.89
CA ILE A 211 15.84 -18.89 15.30
C ILE A 211 16.49 -20.18 15.79
N GLN A 212 17.84 -20.24 15.80
CA GLN A 212 18.55 -21.42 16.29
C GLN A 212 18.32 -21.65 17.79
N GLU A 213 18.31 -20.59 18.59
CA GLU A 213 18.04 -20.66 20.02
C GLU A 213 16.63 -21.18 20.30
N ILE A 214 15.59 -20.58 19.68
CA ILE A 214 14.19 -21.02 19.83
C ILE A 214 14.01 -22.48 19.42
N ARG A 215 14.62 -22.90 18.30
CA ARG A 215 14.58 -24.31 17.85
C ARG A 215 15.27 -25.26 18.85
N SER A 216 16.37 -24.83 19.45
CA SER A 216 17.08 -25.63 20.48
C SER A 216 16.23 -25.85 21.73
N LEU A 217 15.32 -24.93 22.04
CA LEU A 217 14.33 -25.03 23.11
C LEU A 217 13.08 -25.85 22.72
N GLY A 218 13.05 -26.42 21.50
CA GLY A 218 11.91 -27.21 21.00
C GLY A 218 10.67 -26.39 20.65
N SER A 219 10.82 -25.06 20.45
CA SER A 219 9.73 -24.16 20.13
C SER A 219 9.70 -23.79 18.64
N ASP A 220 8.58 -23.26 18.20
CA ASP A 220 8.34 -22.84 16.82
C ASP A 220 8.96 -21.45 16.59
N ALA A 221 9.70 -21.29 15.52
CA ALA A 221 10.39 -20.06 15.14
C ALA A 221 9.87 -19.45 13.83
N ARG A 222 8.67 -19.86 13.35
CA ARG A 222 8.11 -19.44 12.06
C ARG A 222 8.02 -17.92 11.93
N ASP A 223 7.64 -17.22 12.97
CA ASP A 223 7.52 -15.76 12.95
C ASP A 223 8.86 -15.10 12.63
N LEU A 224 9.95 -15.57 13.27
CA LEU A 224 11.30 -15.05 13.02
C LEU A 224 11.85 -15.46 11.65
N GLU A 225 11.44 -16.62 11.15
CA GLU A 225 11.79 -17.08 9.80
C GLU A 225 11.13 -16.20 8.73
N ASP A 226 9.87 -15.81 8.94
CA ASP A 226 9.16 -14.89 8.07
C ASP A 226 9.80 -13.50 8.10
N ASP A 227 10.18 -12.98 9.27
CA ASP A 227 10.90 -11.73 9.41
C ASP A 227 12.26 -11.76 8.70
N ARG A 228 13.01 -12.86 8.88
CA ARG A 228 14.27 -13.08 8.18
C ARG A 228 14.10 -13.07 6.66
N LYS A 229 13.08 -13.77 6.15
CA LYS A 229 12.78 -13.82 4.72
C LYS A 229 12.48 -12.42 4.17
N ARG A 230 11.68 -11.63 4.90
CA ARG A 230 11.37 -10.24 4.52
C ARG A 230 12.64 -9.38 4.42
N LEU A 231 13.57 -9.52 5.37
CA LEU A 231 14.84 -8.78 5.34
C LEU A 231 15.75 -9.23 4.17
N PHE A 232 15.75 -10.51 3.82
CA PHE A 232 16.45 -11.01 2.63
C PHE A 232 15.87 -10.44 1.33
N ASP A 233 14.55 -10.40 1.22
CA ASP A 233 13.88 -9.85 0.04
C ASP A 233 14.14 -8.35 -0.06
N LEU A 234 14.10 -7.63 1.06
CA LEU A 234 14.50 -6.23 1.13
C LEU A 234 15.97 -6.02 0.70
N GLN A 235 16.90 -6.84 1.20
CA GLN A 235 18.30 -6.73 0.86
C GLN A 235 18.54 -6.85 -0.66
N LYS A 236 17.83 -7.76 -1.32
CA LYS A 236 17.90 -7.94 -2.78
C LYS A 236 17.35 -6.73 -3.54
N GLU A 237 16.19 -6.22 -3.10
CA GLU A 237 15.50 -5.13 -3.80
C GLU A 237 16.07 -3.75 -3.46
N PHE A 238 16.82 -3.62 -2.38
CA PHE A 238 17.28 -2.34 -1.86
C PHE A 238 18.04 -1.49 -2.90
N SER A 239 19.00 -2.10 -3.58
CA SER A 239 19.77 -1.41 -4.62
C SER A 239 18.90 -1.00 -5.80
N THR A 240 17.93 -1.82 -6.18
CA THR A 240 16.96 -1.52 -7.24
C THR A 240 16.06 -0.36 -6.86
N ILE A 241 15.57 -0.32 -5.62
CA ILE A 241 14.76 0.79 -5.09
C ILE A 241 15.55 2.10 -5.11
N LEU A 242 16.79 2.10 -4.59
CA LEU A 242 17.63 3.30 -4.61
C LEU A 242 17.94 3.77 -6.03
N LEU A 243 18.21 2.83 -6.95
CA LEU A 243 18.45 3.19 -8.35
C LEU A 243 17.21 3.87 -8.96
N LYS A 244 16.03 3.30 -8.75
CA LYS A 244 14.77 3.89 -9.21
C LYS A 244 14.53 5.27 -8.59
N LEU A 245 14.72 5.44 -7.28
CA LEU A 245 14.60 6.74 -6.62
C LEU A 245 15.59 7.76 -7.20
N LYS A 246 16.81 7.36 -7.54
CA LYS A 246 17.80 8.24 -8.20
C LYS A 246 17.39 8.64 -9.61
N THR A 247 16.63 7.83 -10.32
CA THR A 247 16.17 8.10 -11.70
C THR A 247 14.89 8.93 -11.74
N VAL A 248 14.11 8.95 -10.65
CA VAL A 248 12.90 9.78 -10.55
C VAL A 248 13.29 11.19 -10.10
N ALA A 249 12.72 12.20 -10.73
CA ALA A 249 12.95 13.61 -10.35
C ALA A 249 12.34 13.91 -8.97
N MET A 250 13.10 13.68 -7.90
CA MET A 250 12.67 14.00 -6.55
C MET A 250 12.85 15.48 -6.26
N THR A 251 11.78 16.10 -5.79
CA THR A 251 11.79 17.52 -5.41
C THR A 251 12.20 17.67 -3.94
N MET A 252 13.15 18.55 -3.63
CA MET A 252 13.50 18.96 -2.27
C MET A 252 12.36 19.77 -1.66
N ILE A 253 11.95 19.42 -0.44
CA ILE A 253 10.88 20.12 0.30
C ILE A 253 11.30 20.49 1.73
N GLN A 254 12.59 20.69 1.99
CA GLN A 254 13.08 21.09 3.32
C GLN A 254 13.53 22.54 3.33
N GLY A 255 13.28 23.25 4.45
CA GLY A 255 13.69 24.64 4.64
C GLY A 255 13.12 25.57 3.58
N ASP A 256 13.96 26.45 3.06
CA ASP A 256 13.57 27.46 2.04
C ASP A 256 13.08 26.84 0.72
N ALA A 257 13.41 25.58 0.46
CA ALA A 257 12.96 24.85 -0.72
C ALA A 257 11.52 24.32 -0.62
N PHE A 258 10.89 24.39 0.56
CA PHE A 258 9.57 23.77 0.79
C PHE A 258 8.51 24.31 -0.17
N GLU A 259 8.30 25.60 -0.21
CA GLU A 259 7.22 26.20 -1.01
C GLU A 259 7.42 25.96 -2.51
N SER A 260 8.63 26.19 -3.00
CA SER A 260 8.98 25.99 -4.41
C SER A 260 8.87 24.50 -4.80
N GLY A 261 9.30 23.61 -3.91
CA GLY A 261 9.20 22.17 -4.08
C GLY A 261 7.74 21.69 -4.11
N MET A 262 6.94 22.13 -3.17
CA MET A 262 5.53 21.79 -3.09
C MET A 262 4.71 22.33 -4.26
N ASN A 263 5.04 23.50 -4.80
CA ASN A 263 4.39 24.01 -6.02
C ASN A 263 4.66 23.10 -7.22
N ARG A 264 5.86 22.51 -7.35
CA ARG A 264 6.15 21.49 -8.39
C ARG A 264 5.33 20.23 -8.19
N VAL A 265 5.16 19.77 -6.93
CA VAL A 265 4.30 18.63 -6.58
C VAL A 265 2.86 18.90 -7.00
N VAL A 266 2.32 20.09 -6.70
CA VAL A 266 0.97 20.50 -7.11
C VAL A 266 0.82 20.47 -8.64
N THR A 267 1.80 20.97 -9.38
CA THR A 267 1.78 20.91 -10.85
C THR A 267 1.75 19.47 -11.33
N ALA A 268 2.62 18.60 -10.80
CA ALA A 268 2.67 17.19 -11.17
C ALA A 268 1.33 16.47 -10.87
N ILE A 269 0.69 16.72 -9.71
CA ILE A 269 -0.61 16.13 -9.39
C ILE A 269 -1.70 16.62 -10.36
N ARG A 270 -1.67 17.89 -10.78
CA ARG A 270 -2.68 18.45 -11.71
C ARG A 270 -2.56 17.92 -13.13
N GLU A 271 -1.35 17.57 -13.56
CA GLU A 271 -1.05 17.05 -14.90
C GLU A 271 -1.34 15.54 -15.04
N MET A 272 -1.58 14.82 -13.93
CA MET A 272 -2.05 13.43 -13.93
C MET A 272 -3.56 13.36 -14.24
#